data_dcec1c4f2b3f4b87102a4158b5c6e5f9
#
_entry.id   dcec1c4f2b3f4b87102a4158b5c6e5f9
#
_cell.length_a   1.000
_cell.length_b   1.000
_cell.length_c   1.000
_cell.angle_alpha   90.00
_cell.angle_beta   90.00
_cell.angle_gamma   90.00
#
_symmetry.space_group_name_H-M   'P 1'
#
loop_
_entity.id
_entity.type
_entity.pdbx_description
1 polymer ?
#
loop_
_entity_poly.entity_id
_entity_poly.type
_entity_poly.pdbx_seq_one_letter_code
_entity_poly.pdbx_strand_id
1 'polypeptide(L)'
;MTKTVLLIGGDGFIGTHLKQKLTDQGHSVNVIDKKSNRDINNEYSFITDINFSHVVFLAAEANLRAVKQNPKEAIKTMTSGLMNSLINYPQAHFTYISSSMVYGNWDSDSVHEYSAKAPIDLYGQLKLAGEGIVRELHDHWTIIRPTAVYGSNDDPRRVMPFFIERARNNETLTVKGHSN
;
A
#
# COMPACT_ATOMS: atom_id res chain seq x y z
N MET A 1 8.43 -23.40 7.56
CA MET A 1 9.35 -22.63 8.44
C MET A 1 8.66 -21.35 8.87
N THR A 2 8.69 -21.03 10.15
CA THR A 2 8.20 -19.76 10.70
C THR A 2 9.08 -18.60 10.20
N LYS A 3 8.44 -17.53 9.71
CA LYS A 3 9.13 -16.31 9.27
C LYS A 3 8.87 -15.17 10.23
N THR A 4 9.82 -14.24 10.30
CA THR A 4 9.65 -12.98 11.04
C THR A 4 9.39 -11.87 10.02
N VAL A 5 8.19 -11.29 10.07
CA VAL A 5 7.67 -10.34 9.07
C VAL A 5 7.42 -9.00 9.71
N LEU A 6 7.87 -7.92 9.06
CA LEU A 6 7.52 -6.56 9.41
C LEU A 6 6.50 -6.00 8.42
N LEU A 7 5.40 -5.47 8.94
CA LEU A 7 4.40 -4.75 8.16
C LEU A 7 4.53 -3.24 8.43
N ILE A 8 4.93 -2.49 7.42
CA ILE A 8 5.00 -1.02 7.49
C ILE A 8 3.69 -0.46 6.94
N GLY A 9 2.91 0.22 7.79
CA GLY A 9 1.51 0.54 7.50
C GLY A 9 0.55 -0.61 7.86
N GLY A 10 0.97 -1.47 8.81
CA GLY A 10 0.26 -2.71 9.16
C GLY A 10 -1.07 -2.54 9.88
N ASP A 11 -1.37 -1.37 10.44
CA ASP A 11 -2.66 -1.06 11.07
C ASP A 11 -3.64 -0.38 10.09
N GLY A 12 -3.31 -0.36 8.80
CA GLY A 12 -4.20 0.02 7.71
C GLY A 12 -5.14 -1.12 7.29
N PHE A 13 -6.01 -0.86 6.30
CA PHE A 13 -7.00 -1.82 5.81
C PHE A 13 -6.36 -3.15 5.34
N ILE A 14 -5.45 -3.10 4.38
CA ILE A 14 -4.77 -4.32 3.89
C ILE A 14 -3.89 -4.93 4.98
N GLY A 15 -3.20 -4.08 5.76
CA GLY A 15 -2.25 -4.51 6.79
C GLY A 15 -2.89 -5.35 7.89
N THR A 16 -4.07 -4.97 8.37
CA THR A 16 -4.78 -5.71 9.42
C THR A 16 -5.18 -7.13 8.97
N HIS A 17 -5.66 -7.26 7.74
CA HIS A 17 -5.98 -8.58 7.16
C HIS A 17 -4.73 -9.43 6.94
N LEU A 18 -3.65 -8.82 6.43
CA LEU A 18 -2.39 -9.51 6.20
C LEU A 18 -1.76 -9.97 7.52
N LYS A 19 -1.76 -9.09 8.55
CA LYS A 19 -1.30 -9.41 9.90
C LYS A 19 -2.01 -10.65 10.45
N GLN A 20 -3.35 -10.65 10.42
CA GLN A 20 -4.14 -11.77 10.89
C GLN A 20 -3.78 -13.05 10.14
N LYS A 21 -3.78 -13.00 8.81
CA LYS A 21 -3.49 -14.17 7.97
C LYS A 21 -2.10 -14.76 8.23
N LEU A 22 -1.08 -13.93 8.34
CA LEU A 22 0.29 -14.37 8.63
C LEU A 22 0.41 -14.96 10.04
N THR A 23 -0.26 -14.36 11.04
CA THR A 23 -0.28 -14.86 12.42
C THR A 23 -0.97 -16.23 12.49
N ASP A 24 -2.10 -16.40 11.80
CA ASP A 24 -2.83 -17.69 11.72
C ASP A 24 -2.00 -18.80 11.06
N GLN A 25 -1.07 -18.42 10.18
CA GLN A 25 -0.10 -19.33 9.55
C GLN A 25 1.15 -19.60 10.42
N GLY A 26 1.20 -19.06 11.65
CA GLY A 26 2.29 -19.27 12.60
C GLY A 26 3.54 -18.42 12.33
N HIS A 27 3.42 -17.32 11.58
CA HIS A 27 4.51 -16.36 11.41
C HIS A 27 4.55 -15.36 12.57
N SER A 28 5.76 -14.86 12.89
CA SER A 28 5.93 -13.73 13.82
C SER A 28 5.73 -12.42 13.06
N VAL A 29 4.77 -11.60 13.46
CA VAL A 29 4.42 -10.36 12.75
C VAL A 29 4.60 -9.15 13.65
N ASN A 30 5.38 -8.18 13.17
CA ASN A 30 5.59 -6.89 13.80
C ASN A 30 5.03 -5.78 12.92
N VAL A 31 4.69 -4.64 13.51
CA VAL A 31 4.08 -3.51 12.80
C VAL A 31 4.82 -2.22 13.12
N ILE A 32 5.04 -1.41 12.09
CA ILE A 32 5.35 0.02 12.18
C ILE A 32 4.18 0.76 11.54
N ASP A 33 3.47 1.57 12.34
CA ASP A 33 2.34 2.37 11.86
C ASP A 33 2.17 3.61 12.75
N LYS A 34 1.72 4.72 12.18
CA LYS A 34 1.40 5.94 12.92
C LYS A 34 0.31 5.72 13.97
N LYS A 35 -0.64 4.83 13.70
CA LYS A 35 -1.69 4.46 14.66
C LYS A 35 -1.13 3.79 15.91
N SER A 36 0.03 3.13 15.79
CA SER A 36 0.77 2.52 16.90
C SER A 36 1.91 3.41 17.41
N ASN A 37 1.88 4.73 17.13
CA ASN A 37 2.89 5.71 17.50
C ASN A 37 4.31 5.43 16.95
N ARG A 38 4.41 4.74 15.82
CA ARG A 38 5.67 4.49 15.11
C ARG A 38 5.59 5.09 13.70
N ASP A 39 6.17 6.29 13.53
CA ASP A 39 6.20 6.98 12.23
C ASP A 39 7.48 6.62 11.47
N ILE A 40 7.35 6.15 10.24
CA ILE A 40 8.47 5.80 9.35
C ILE A 40 9.34 7.01 8.94
N ASN A 41 8.88 8.22 9.21
CA ASN A 41 9.67 9.43 9.04
C ASN A 41 10.53 9.75 10.27
N ASN A 42 10.42 8.96 11.34
CA ASN A 42 11.23 9.03 12.54
C ASN A 42 12.15 7.82 12.60
N GLU A 43 13.46 8.05 12.59
CA GLU A 43 14.48 6.99 12.64
C GLU A 43 14.35 6.08 13.87
N TYR A 44 13.90 6.60 14.99
CA TYR A 44 13.67 5.79 16.21
C TYR A 44 12.58 4.72 16.02
N SER A 45 11.73 4.83 15.01
CA SER A 45 10.74 3.81 14.70
C SER A 45 11.34 2.50 14.18
N PHE A 46 12.59 2.54 13.75
CA PHE A 46 13.30 1.38 13.20
C PHE A 46 14.21 0.68 14.23
N ILE A 47 14.39 1.25 15.43
CA ILE A 47 15.23 0.65 16.47
C ILE A 47 14.58 -0.64 16.95
N THR A 48 15.28 -1.76 16.76
CA THR A 48 14.85 -3.10 17.17
C THR A 48 16.01 -4.07 17.09
N ASP A 49 16.03 -5.07 17.97
CA ASP A 49 16.96 -6.21 17.92
C ASP A 49 16.41 -7.36 17.06
N ILE A 50 15.22 -7.19 16.44
CA ILE A 50 14.58 -8.21 15.65
C ILE A 50 15.14 -8.19 14.23
N ASN A 51 15.63 -9.33 13.77
CA ASN A 51 16.01 -9.55 12.38
C ASN A 51 14.79 -10.03 11.57
N PHE A 52 14.31 -9.19 10.67
CA PHE A 52 13.18 -9.52 9.81
C PHE A 52 13.64 -10.24 8.53
N SER A 53 13.03 -11.37 8.25
CA SER A 53 13.26 -12.07 6.98
C SER A 53 12.46 -11.44 5.82
N HIS A 54 11.34 -10.77 6.13
CA HIS A 54 10.47 -10.12 5.16
C HIS A 54 9.97 -8.78 5.70
N VAL A 55 9.95 -7.78 4.82
CA VAL A 55 9.31 -6.48 5.06
C VAL A 55 8.23 -6.27 4.00
N VAL A 56 7.03 -5.90 4.41
CA VAL A 56 5.94 -5.52 3.50
C VAL A 56 5.61 -4.06 3.71
N PHE A 57 5.86 -3.24 2.69
CA PHE A 57 5.60 -1.82 2.73
C PHE A 57 4.21 -1.50 2.18
N LEU A 58 3.28 -1.20 3.09
CA LEU A 58 1.88 -0.86 2.83
C LEU A 58 1.60 0.62 3.07
N ALA A 59 2.53 1.35 3.73
CA ALA A 59 2.32 2.72 4.14
C ALA A 59 2.14 3.65 2.92
N ALA A 60 0.99 4.24 2.83
CA ALA A 60 0.66 5.24 1.82
C ALA A 60 -0.61 6.00 2.24
N GLU A 61 -0.74 7.24 1.80
CA GLU A 61 -2.04 7.89 1.74
C GLU A 61 -2.77 7.41 0.46
N ALA A 62 -3.70 6.49 0.61
CA ALA A 62 -4.41 5.87 -0.52
C ALA A 62 -5.65 6.67 -0.99
N ASN A 63 -6.03 7.71 -0.27
CA ASN A 63 -7.13 8.58 -0.63
C ASN A 63 -6.64 9.72 -1.53
N LEU A 64 -7.04 9.72 -2.81
CA LEU A 64 -6.60 10.73 -3.79
C LEU A 64 -6.93 12.17 -3.38
N ARG A 65 -8.06 12.40 -2.66
CA ARG A 65 -8.40 13.74 -2.15
C ARG A 65 -7.45 14.16 -1.04
N ALA A 66 -7.12 13.26 -0.11
CA ALA A 66 -6.17 13.52 0.95
C ALA A 66 -4.76 13.79 0.40
N VAL A 67 -4.32 13.06 -0.62
CA VAL A 67 -3.06 13.33 -1.33
C VAL A 67 -3.04 14.74 -1.92
N LYS A 68 -4.14 15.17 -2.56
CA LYS A 68 -4.25 16.54 -3.10
C LYS A 68 -4.29 17.62 -2.01
N GLN A 69 -4.92 17.34 -0.87
CA GLN A 69 -5.03 18.31 0.24
C GLN A 69 -3.73 18.44 1.03
N ASN A 70 -2.99 17.36 1.18
CA ASN A 70 -1.72 17.35 1.92
C ASN A 70 -0.61 16.62 1.13
N PRO A 71 -0.16 17.18 0.00
CA PRO A 71 0.83 16.52 -0.87
C PRO A 71 2.19 16.36 -0.18
N LYS A 72 2.58 17.27 0.71
CA LYS A 72 3.87 17.18 1.44
C LYS A 72 3.94 15.94 2.29
N GLU A 73 2.88 15.59 3.01
CA GLU A 73 2.83 14.41 3.86
C GLU A 73 2.82 13.12 3.02
N ALA A 74 2.07 13.10 1.92
CA ALA A 74 2.05 11.99 0.99
C ALA A 74 3.45 11.75 0.40
N ILE A 75 4.11 12.79 -0.10
CA ILE A 75 5.48 12.72 -0.62
C ILE A 75 6.41 12.19 0.47
N LYS A 76 6.41 12.79 1.67
CA LYS A 76 7.29 12.39 2.76
C LYS A 76 7.13 10.91 3.11
N THR A 77 5.90 10.43 3.26
CA THR A 77 5.62 9.02 3.59
C THR A 77 6.04 8.07 2.48
N MET A 78 5.68 8.41 1.22
CA MET A 78 5.85 7.50 0.10
C MET A 78 7.25 7.56 -0.56
N THR A 79 8.09 8.53 -0.19
CA THR A 79 9.49 8.63 -0.63
C THR A 79 10.45 8.47 0.56
N SER A 80 10.58 9.48 1.43
CA SER A 80 11.53 9.43 2.54
C SER A 80 11.26 8.27 3.50
N GLY A 81 10.00 8.03 3.85
CA GLY A 81 9.62 6.89 4.70
C GLY A 81 9.90 5.55 4.04
N LEU A 82 9.72 5.44 2.72
CA LEU A 82 10.11 4.24 1.97
C LEU A 82 11.63 4.04 1.98
N MET A 83 12.41 5.09 1.70
CA MET A 83 13.87 5.02 1.71
C MET A 83 14.41 4.63 3.10
N ASN A 84 13.90 5.24 4.17
CA ASN A 84 14.25 4.86 5.53
C ASN A 84 14.00 3.37 5.78
N SER A 85 12.87 2.85 5.31
CA SER A 85 12.51 1.44 5.47
C SER A 85 13.47 0.51 4.73
N LEU A 86 13.86 0.85 3.51
CA LEU A 86 14.79 0.06 2.69
C LEU A 86 16.19 0.03 3.32
N ILE A 87 16.69 1.18 3.77
CA ILE A 87 18.03 1.31 4.36
C ILE A 87 18.14 0.55 5.69
N ASN A 88 17.08 0.53 6.51
CA ASN A 88 17.11 -0.14 7.81
C ASN A 88 16.97 -1.67 7.71
N TYR A 89 16.49 -2.21 6.60
CA TYR A 89 16.29 -3.66 6.44
C TYR A 89 16.89 -4.23 5.14
N PRO A 90 18.20 -4.02 4.88
CA PRO A 90 18.82 -4.34 3.58
C PRO A 90 18.87 -5.85 3.30
N GLN A 91 18.76 -6.70 4.32
CA GLN A 91 18.85 -8.16 4.19
C GLN A 91 17.46 -8.84 4.08
N ALA A 92 16.38 -8.11 4.34
CA ALA A 92 15.04 -8.67 4.28
C ALA A 92 14.56 -8.78 2.83
N HIS A 93 13.67 -9.73 2.51
CA HIS A 93 12.93 -9.66 1.26
C HIS A 93 11.90 -8.53 1.34
N PHE A 94 12.00 -7.53 0.49
CA PHE A 94 11.18 -6.32 0.54
C PHE A 94 10.00 -6.39 -0.44
N THR A 95 8.78 -6.44 0.07
CA THR A 95 7.56 -6.39 -0.76
C THR A 95 6.97 -4.99 -0.73
N TYR A 96 6.95 -4.34 -1.89
CA TYR A 96 6.37 -3.00 -2.06
C TYR A 96 4.97 -3.09 -2.65
N ILE A 97 3.97 -2.53 -1.96
CA ILE A 97 2.61 -2.44 -2.48
C ILE A 97 2.48 -1.14 -3.29
N SER A 98 2.60 -1.30 -4.60
CA SER A 98 2.38 -0.25 -5.60
C SER A 98 0.87 -0.09 -5.90
N SER A 99 0.48 0.19 -7.11
CA SER A 99 -0.90 0.34 -7.55
C SER A 99 -1.03 0.19 -9.06
N SER A 100 -2.18 -0.26 -9.55
CA SER A 100 -2.53 -0.18 -10.97
C SER A 100 -2.60 1.27 -11.50
N MET A 101 -2.72 2.27 -10.63
CA MET A 101 -2.69 3.69 -11.00
C MET A 101 -1.37 4.13 -11.66
N VAL A 102 -0.30 3.34 -11.57
CA VAL A 102 0.96 3.59 -12.28
C VAL A 102 0.83 3.50 -13.79
N TYR A 103 -0.17 2.78 -14.29
CA TYR A 103 -0.41 2.65 -15.73
C TYR A 103 -1.15 3.85 -16.32
N GLY A 104 -1.88 4.62 -15.50
CA GLY A 104 -2.72 5.74 -15.96
C GLY A 104 -3.93 5.25 -16.74
N ASN A 105 -4.31 6.02 -17.77
CA ASN A 105 -5.35 5.60 -18.72
C ASN A 105 -4.73 4.68 -19.77
N TRP A 106 -5.42 3.60 -20.08
CA TRP A 106 -5.00 2.67 -21.13
C TRP A 106 -6.15 2.42 -22.10
N ASP A 107 -5.83 2.28 -23.37
CA ASP A 107 -6.79 2.12 -24.45
C ASP A 107 -6.91 0.66 -24.92
N SER A 108 -6.34 -0.29 -24.15
CA SER A 108 -6.36 -1.72 -24.45
C SER A 108 -7.21 -2.50 -23.45
N ASP A 109 -7.77 -3.63 -23.87
CA ASP A 109 -8.59 -4.50 -23.02
C ASP A 109 -7.81 -5.13 -21.86
N SER A 110 -6.48 -5.14 -21.93
CA SER A 110 -5.61 -5.72 -20.90
C SER A 110 -4.35 -4.92 -20.69
N VAL A 111 -3.87 -4.95 -19.45
CA VAL A 111 -2.60 -4.33 -19.01
C VAL A 111 -1.75 -5.42 -18.38
N HIS A 112 -0.48 -5.45 -18.76
CA HIS A 112 0.53 -6.39 -18.25
C HIS A 112 1.60 -5.64 -17.43
N GLU A 113 2.41 -6.38 -16.68
CA GLU A 113 3.48 -5.80 -15.84
C GLU A 113 4.48 -4.96 -16.64
N TYR A 114 4.69 -5.29 -17.91
CA TYR A 114 5.60 -4.59 -18.83
C TYR A 114 4.96 -3.45 -19.62
N SER A 115 3.63 -3.27 -19.52
CA SER A 115 2.94 -2.16 -20.18
C SER A 115 3.52 -0.81 -19.77
N ALA A 116 3.40 0.18 -20.63
CA ALA A 116 3.86 1.54 -20.36
C ALA A 116 3.22 2.09 -19.08
N LYS A 117 3.98 2.86 -18.31
CA LYS A 117 3.53 3.52 -17.07
C LYS A 117 3.40 5.00 -17.38
N ALA A 118 2.19 5.52 -17.23
CA ALA A 118 1.84 6.91 -17.49
C ALA A 118 0.84 7.43 -16.45
N PRO A 119 1.22 7.48 -15.15
CA PRO A 119 0.30 7.86 -14.07
C PRO A 119 -0.20 9.29 -14.28
N ILE A 120 -1.52 9.49 -14.12
CA ILE A 120 -2.21 10.75 -14.38
C ILE A 120 -2.41 11.62 -13.13
N ASP A 121 -2.10 11.11 -11.95
CA ASP A 121 -2.23 11.82 -10.69
C ASP A 121 -1.00 11.64 -9.80
N LEU A 122 -0.90 12.48 -8.77
CA LEU A 122 0.24 12.49 -7.85
C LEU A 122 0.40 11.16 -7.10
N TYR A 123 -0.68 10.48 -6.75
CA TYR A 123 -0.61 9.19 -6.07
C TYR A 123 0.05 8.12 -6.96
N GLY A 124 -0.40 7.99 -8.21
CA GLY A 124 0.18 7.08 -9.19
C GLY A 124 1.65 7.41 -9.48
N GLN A 125 1.98 8.72 -9.59
CA GLN A 125 3.37 9.17 -9.77
C GLN A 125 4.25 8.79 -8.58
N LEU A 126 3.78 8.98 -7.34
CA LEU A 126 4.50 8.59 -6.13
C LEU A 126 4.67 7.07 -6.03
N LYS A 127 3.66 6.30 -6.42
CA LYS A 127 3.77 4.83 -6.47
C LYS A 127 4.80 4.39 -7.50
N LEU A 128 4.81 4.98 -8.67
CA LEU A 128 5.80 4.67 -9.71
C LEU A 128 7.22 5.08 -9.30
N ALA A 129 7.39 6.25 -8.69
CA ALA A 129 8.67 6.68 -8.13
C ALA A 129 9.16 5.71 -7.04
N GLY A 130 8.25 5.24 -6.17
CA GLY A 130 8.56 4.23 -5.16
C GLY A 130 9.03 2.91 -5.75
N GLU A 131 8.47 2.46 -6.88
CA GLU A 131 8.97 1.28 -7.59
C GLU A 131 10.42 1.45 -8.06
N GLY A 132 10.77 2.64 -8.57
CA GLY A 132 12.14 2.99 -8.96
C GLY A 132 13.10 2.96 -7.77
N ILE A 133 12.70 3.59 -6.66
CA ILE A 133 13.49 3.61 -5.41
C ILE A 133 13.74 2.20 -4.90
N VAL A 134 12.73 1.33 -4.89
CA VAL A 134 12.88 -0.06 -4.43
C VAL A 134 13.86 -0.84 -5.30
N ARG A 135 13.77 -0.72 -6.63
CA ARG A 135 14.66 -1.42 -7.57
C ARG A 135 16.11 -0.97 -7.45
N GLU A 136 16.31 0.32 -7.18
CA GLU A 136 17.66 0.89 -7.08
C GLU A 136 18.34 0.60 -5.75
N LEU A 137 17.57 0.57 -4.65
CA LEU A 137 18.13 0.49 -3.30
C LEU A 137 18.06 -0.91 -2.67
N HIS A 138 17.44 -1.91 -3.34
CA HIS A 138 17.25 -3.22 -2.72
C HIS A 138 17.44 -4.37 -3.70
N ASP A 139 18.21 -5.39 -3.32
CA ASP A 139 18.53 -6.54 -4.18
C ASP A 139 17.41 -7.60 -4.21
N HIS A 140 16.68 -7.76 -3.10
CA HIS A 140 15.65 -8.80 -2.94
C HIS A 140 14.26 -8.18 -2.77
N TRP A 141 13.58 -7.91 -3.86
CA TRP A 141 12.29 -7.23 -3.83
C TRP A 141 11.18 -7.93 -4.63
N THR A 142 9.95 -7.60 -4.27
CA THR A 142 8.73 -7.88 -5.02
C THR A 142 7.88 -6.61 -5.09
N ILE A 143 7.37 -6.26 -6.26
CA ILE A 143 6.44 -5.15 -6.45
C ILE A 143 5.08 -5.71 -6.84
N ILE A 144 4.04 -5.36 -6.07
CA ILE A 144 2.66 -5.78 -6.32
C ILE A 144 1.86 -4.53 -6.71
N ARG A 145 1.16 -4.59 -7.84
CA ARG A 145 0.28 -3.51 -8.35
C ARG A 145 -1.19 -3.91 -8.25
N PRO A 146 -1.79 -3.83 -7.06
CA PRO A 146 -3.20 -4.18 -6.91
C PRO A 146 -4.10 -3.17 -7.62
N THR A 147 -5.27 -3.63 -8.03
CA THR A 147 -6.40 -2.80 -8.46
C THR A 147 -7.23 -2.40 -7.24
N ALA A 148 -8.54 -2.24 -7.38
CA ALA A 148 -9.42 -1.90 -6.27
C ALA A 148 -9.56 -3.09 -5.30
N VAL A 149 -8.81 -3.07 -4.21
CA VAL A 149 -8.98 -4.01 -3.09
C VAL A 149 -10.17 -3.56 -2.25
N TYR A 150 -11.06 -4.47 -1.89
CA TYR A 150 -12.22 -4.21 -1.02
C TYR A 150 -12.45 -5.38 -0.07
N GLY A 151 -13.14 -5.13 1.03
CA GLY A 151 -13.44 -6.17 2.02
C GLY A 151 -13.96 -5.59 3.33
N SER A 152 -14.04 -6.43 4.37
CA SER A 152 -14.40 -5.99 5.71
C SER A 152 -13.38 -4.97 6.24
N ASN A 153 -13.86 -3.94 6.96
CA ASN A 153 -13.06 -2.82 7.49
C ASN A 153 -12.42 -1.90 6.43
N ASP A 154 -12.86 -1.96 5.16
CA ASP A 154 -12.50 -0.95 4.18
C ASP A 154 -13.24 0.38 4.46
N ASP A 155 -12.74 1.48 3.90
CA ASP A 155 -13.38 2.80 4.03
C ASP A 155 -14.80 2.76 3.42
N PRO A 156 -15.87 2.99 4.23
CA PRO A 156 -17.26 2.93 3.75
C PRO A 156 -17.59 3.94 2.66
N ARG A 157 -16.75 4.96 2.45
CA ARG A 157 -16.90 5.96 1.38
C ARG A 157 -16.41 5.47 0.02
N ARG A 158 -15.74 4.31 -0.03
CA ARG A 158 -15.30 3.70 -1.30
C ARG A 158 -16.45 3.01 -1.99
N VAL A 159 -16.37 2.89 -3.31
CA VAL A 159 -17.49 2.44 -4.16
C VAL A 159 -18.03 1.08 -3.73
N MET A 160 -17.17 0.08 -3.54
CA MET A 160 -17.64 -1.27 -3.22
C MET A 160 -18.25 -1.38 -1.83
N PRO A 161 -17.63 -0.93 -0.73
CA PRO A 161 -18.27 -0.89 0.58
C PRO A 161 -19.58 -0.12 0.59
N PHE A 162 -19.60 1.06 -0.03
CA PHE A 162 -20.81 1.88 -0.16
C PHE A 162 -21.95 1.14 -0.87
N PHE A 163 -21.67 0.46 -1.98
CA PHE A 163 -22.70 -0.30 -2.71
C PHE A 163 -23.17 -1.52 -1.93
N ILE A 164 -22.26 -2.24 -1.28
CA ILE A 164 -22.61 -3.41 -0.44
C ILE A 164 -23.55 -2.98 0.70
N GLU A 165 -23.25 -1.86 1.36
CA GLU A 165 -24.07 -1.36 2.47
C GLU A 165 -25.47 -0.97 1.98
N ARG A 166 -25.57 -0.21 0.89
CA ARG A 166 -26.87 0.18 0.32
C ARG A 166 -27.69 -1.03 -0.15
N ALA A 167 -27.02 -2.00 -0.77
CA ALA A 167 -27.69 -3.23 -1.20
C ALA A 167 -28.25 -4.03 0.00
N ARG A 168 -27.50 -4.10 1.10
CA ARG A 168 -27.98 -4.74 2.35
C ARG A 168 -29.20 -4.05 2.95
N ASN A 169 -29.29 -2.74 2.78
CA ASN A 169 -30.40 -1.91 3.29
C ASN A 169 -31.55 -1.78 2.29
N ASN A 170 -31.52 -2.49 1.15
CA ASN A 170 -32.49 -2.37 0.05
C ASN A 170 -32.61 -0.93 -0.50
N GLU A 171 -31.53 -0.17 -0.46
CA GLU A 171 -31.46 1.20 -0.99
C GLU A 171 -31.10 1.21 -2.48
N THR A 172 -31.55 2.24 -3.20
CA THR A 172 -31.23 2.41 -4.61
C THR A 172 -29.73 2.64 -4.83
N LEU A 173 -29.14 1.87 -5.75
CA LEU A 173 -27.76 2.07 -6.19
C LEU A 173 -27.73 3.04 -7.36
N THR A 174 -27.05 4.18 -7.17
CA THR A 174 -26.86 5.17 -8.25
C THR A 174 -25.45 5.03 -8.82
N VAL A 175 -25.36 4.59 -10.06
CA VAL A 175 -24.12 4.56 -10.83
C VAL A 175 -23.98 5.85 -11.61
N LYS A 176 -22.91 6.60 -11.35
CA LYS A 176 -22.53 7.76 -12.15
C LYS A 176 -21.57 7.29 -13.25
N GLY A 177 -22.02 7.27 -14.47
CA GLY A 177 -21.24 6.92 -15.65
C GLY A 177 -21.82 7.60 -16.88
N HIS A 178 -21.02 7.70 -17.94
CA HIS A 178 -21.59 8.09 -19.24
C HIS A 178 -22.41 6.90 -19.76
N SER A 179 -23.72 7.11 -19.95
CA SER A 179 -24.50 6.27 -20.83
C SER A 179 -24.01 6.55 -22.26
N ASN A 180 -23.35 5.59 -22.87
CA ASN A 180 -23.20 5.58 -24.34
C ASN A 180 -24.54 5.39 -24.98
#